data_13b45d942d64a36d52dc838f647c3416
#
_entry.id   13b45d942d64a36d52dc838f647c3416
#
_cell.length_a   1.000
_cell.length_b   1.000
_cell.length_c   1.000
_cell.angle_alpha   90.00
_cell.angle_beta   90.00
_cell.angle_gamma   90.00
#
_symmetry.space_group_name_H-M   'P 1'
#
loop_
_entity.id
_entity.type
_entity.pdbx_description
1 polymer ?
#
loop_
_entity_poly.entity_id
_entity_poly.type
_entity_poly.pdbx_seq_one_letter_code
_entity_poly.pdbx_strand_id
1 'polypeptide(L)' 'DDATQAHIRNLDVHVGRMVDELRTGRDDLVQQIRSEIKLLARTVAAANEDYDR' A
#
# COMPACT_ATOMS: atom_id res chain seq x y z
N ASP A 1 1.90 -8.33 -37.82
CA ASP A 1 0.63 -8.91 -38.20
C ASP A 1 -0.42 -8.72 -37.13
N ASP A 2 -1.65 -9.12 -37.40
CA ASP A 2 -2.78 -8.89 -36.48
C ASP A 2 -2.60 -9.68 -35.16
N ALA A 3 -2.04 -10.88 -35.23
CA ALA A 3 -1.80 -11.68 -34.04
C ALA A 3 -0.76 -11.04 -33.13
N THR A 4 0.32 -10.52 -33.73
CA THR A 4 1.34 -9.81 -32.98
C THR A 4 0.82 -8.54 -32.34
N GLN A 5 0.00 -7.77 -33.06
CA GLN A 5 -0.62 -6.55 -32.54
C GLN A 5 -1.57 -6.85 -31.38
N ALA A 6 -2.36 -7.91 -31.50
CA ALA A 6 -3.25 -8.34 -30.42
C ALA A 6 -2.45 -8.76 -29.18
N HIS A 7 -1.34 -9.45 -29.40
CA HIS A 7 -0.46 -9.86 -28.29
C HIS A 7 0.14 -8.64 -27.57
N ILE A 8 0.60 -7.66 -28.33
CA ILE A 8 1.15 -6.41 -27.76
C ILE A 8 0.06 -5.68 -26.93
N ARG A 9 -1.17 -5.58 -27.43
CA ARG A 9 -2.26 -4.97 -26.67
C ARG A 9 -2.55 -5.71 -25.38
N ASN A 10 -2.53 -7.05 -25.42
CA ASN A 10 -2.72 -7.85 -24.21
C ASN A 10 -1.62 -7.62 -23.19
N LEU A 11 -0.38 -7.51 -23.64
CA LEU A 11 0.74 -7.18 -22.75
C LEU A 11 0.57 -5.81 -22.12
N ASP A 12 0.14 -4.81 -22.88
CA ASP A 12 -0.12 -3.47 -22.35
C ASP A 12 -1.19 -3.50 -21.24
N VAL A 13 -2.26 -4.25 -21.46
CA VAL A 13 -3.32 -4.40 -20.46
C VAL A 13 -2.79 -5.07 -19.19
N HIS A 14 -2.00 -6.13 -19.34
CA HIS A 14 -1.43 -6.83 -18.20
C HIS A 14 -0.45 -5.95 -17.42
N VAL A 15 0.39 -5.21 -18.11
CA VAL A 15 1.33 -4.27 -17.45
C VAL A 15 0.55 -3.19 -16.71
N GLY A 16 -0.51 -2.64 -17.32
CA GLY A 16 -1.38 -1.66 -16.67
C GLY A 16 -2.00 -2.19 -15.39
N ARG A 17 -2.49 -3.43 -15.40
CA ARG A 17 -3.04 -4.08 -14.19
C ARG A 17 -1.97 -4.25 -13.11
N MET A 18 -0.79 -4.69 -13.49
CA MET A 18 0.29 -4.86 -12.52
C MET A 18 0.67 -3.53 -11.87
N VAL A 19 0.73 -2.45 -12.65
CA VAL A 19 1.00 -1.11 -12.11
C VAL A 19 -0.10 -0.70 -11.12
N ASP A 20 -1.36 -0.92 -11.46
CA ASP A 20 -2.49 -0.59 -10.60
C ASP A 20 -2.47 -1.41 -9.30
N GLU A 21 -2.17 -2.70 -9.39
CA GLU A 21 -2.04 -3.57 -8.23
C GLU A 21 -0.91 -3.13 -7.31
N LEU A 22 0.23 -2.72 -7.88
CA LEU A 22 1.36 -2.21 -7.12
C LEU A 22 1.00 -0.91 -6.40
N ARG A 23 0.27 0.00 -7.06
CA ARG A 23 -0.20 1.25 -6.44
C ARG A 23 -1.16 0.98 -5.29
N THR A 24 -2.12 0.11 -5.51
CA THR A 24 -3.08 -0.27 -4.47
C THR A 24 -2.38 -0.91 -3.29
N GLY A 25 -1.47 -1.85 -3.53
CA GLY A 25 -0.70 -2.50 -2.49
C GLY A 25 0.15 -1.51 -1.70
N ARG A 26 0.77 -0.55 -2.39
CA ARG A 26 1.54 0.51 -1.72
C ARG A 26 0.65 1.39 -0.84
N ASP A 27 -0.51 1.79 -1.35
CA ASP A 27 -1.44 2.63 -0.59
C ASP A 27 -1.96 1.91 0.65
N ASP A 28 -2.30 0.62 0.52
CA ASP A 28 -2.72 -0.21 1.64
C ASP A 28 -1.61 -0.32 2.69
N LEU A 29 -0.38 -0.53 2.25
CA LEU A 29 0.77 -0.62 3.14
C LEU A 29 1.01 0.69 3.89
N VAL A 30 0.93 1.81 3.21
CA VAL A 30 1.07 3.14 3.83
C VAL A 30 0.00 3.35 4.89
N GLN A 31 -1.26 3.00 4.60
CA GLN A 31 -2.34 3.11 5.58
C GLN A 31 -2.13 2.21 6.79
N GLN A 32 -1.66 1.00 6.57
CA GLN A 32 -1.35 0.07 7.65
C GLN A 32 -0.23 0.60 8.54
N ILE A 33 0.81 1.13 7.95
CA ILE A 33 1.94 1.74 8.69
C ILE A 33 1.44 2.93 9.51
N ARG A 34 0.61 3.80 8.93
CA ARG A 34 0.04 4.94 9.65
C ARG A 34 -0.80 4.50 10.83
N SER A 35 -1.60 3.45 10.67
CA SER A 35 -2.42 2.90 11.75
C SER A 35 -1.55 2.36 12.88
N GLU A 36 -0.48 1.66 12.55
CA GLU A 36 0.46 1.12 13.54
C GLU A 36 1.20 2.24 14.28
N ILE A 37 1.58 3.30 13.58
CA ILE A 37 2.23 4.47 14.19
C ILE A 37 1.27 5.15 15.17
N LYS A 38 -0.01 5.29 14.81
CA LYS A 38 -1.01 5.87 15.72
C LYS A 38 -1.19 5.03 16.99
N LEU A 39 -1.24 3.71 16.83
CA LEU A 39 -1.33 2.80 17.98
C LEU A 39 -0.11 2.91 18.88
N LEU A 40 1.07 2.95 18.28
CA LEU A 40 2.31 3.09 19.03
C LEU A 40 2.36 4.43 19.77
N ALA A 41 1.97 5.52 19.13
CA ALA A 41 1.90 6.84 19.75
C ALA A 41 0.96 6.86 20.95
N ARG A 42 -0.21 6.23 20.84
CA ARG A 42 -1.16 6.11 21.97
C ARG A 42 -0.58 5.29 23.11
N THR A 43 0.11 4.21 22.79
CA THR A 43 0.74 3.36 23.80
C THR A 43 1.85 4.12 24.55
N VAL A 44 2.67 4.88 23.85
CA VAL A 44 3.72 5.71 24.45
C VAL A 44 3.10 6.80 25.33
N ALA A 45 2.04 7.46 24.85
CA ALA A 45 1.35 8.50 25.61
C ALA A 45 0.75 7.93 26.90
N ALA A 46 0.13 6.75 26.83
CA ALA A 46 -0.43 6.10 28.02
C ALA A 46 0.67 5.72 29.01
N ALA A 47 1.80 5.21 28.55
CA ALA A 47 2.93 4.88 29.41
C ALA A 47 3.51 6.12 30.09
N ASN A 48 3.58 7.25 29.39
CA ASN A 48 4.06 8.51 29.97
C ASN A 48 3.10 9.03 31.04
N GLU A 49 1.79 8.92 30.83
CA GLU A 49 0.80 9.30 31.85
C GLU A 49 0.96 8.47 33.13
N ASP A 50 1.16 7.17 33.00
CA ASP A 50 1.35 6.29 34.13
C ASP A 50 2.67 6.60 34.85
N TYR A 51 3.70 6.95 34.11
CA TYR A 51 5.01 7.29 34.66
C TYR A 51 4.99 8.60 35.45
N ASP A 52 4.22 9.58 34.98
CA ASP A 52 4.12 10.91 35.61
C ASP A 52 3.26 10.91 36.89
N ARG A 53 2.53 9.84 37.14
CA ARG A 53 1.74 9.67 38.35
C ARG A 53 2.63 9.16 39.48
#